data_d5c02e16f9a2cf676d42e9825d96ff9e
#
_entry.id   d5c02e16f9a2cf676d42e9825d96ff9e
#
_cell.length_a   1.000
_cell.length_b   1.000
_cell.length_c   1.000
_cell.angle_alpha   90.00
_cell.angle_beta   90.00
_cell.angle_gamma   90.00
#
_symmetry.space_group_name_H-M   'P 1'
#
loop_
_entity.id
_entity.type
_entity.pdbx_description
1 polymer ?
#
loop_
_entity_poly.entity_id
_entity_poly.type
_entity_poly.pdbx_seq_one_letter_code
_entity_poly.pdbx_strand_id
1 'polypeptide(L)'
;MGKFQVDENGFYGEFGGAYVPEILYKCVHDLQEAYLPIIESAEFKQEYHQLLKDYVGRPSPLYYASRMSEKYGCRMYLKREDLNHTGAHKINN
;
A
#
# COMPACT_ATOMS: atom_id res chain seq x y z
N MET A 1 -1.01 11.47 14.38
CA MET A 1 -0.72 10.34 13.49
C MET A 1 -1.80 9.27 13.63
N GLY A 2 -2.26 8.69 12.56
CA GLY A 2 -3.29 7.65 12.61
C GLY A 2 -2.78 6.36 13.25
N LYS A 3 -3.69 5.60 13.88
CA LYS A 3 -3.39 4.33 14.57
C LYS A 3 -2.61 3.30 13.72
N PHE A 4 -2.77 3.37 12.40
CA PHE A 4 -2.18 2.43 11.46
C PHE A 4 -1.07 3.04 10.59
N GLN A 5 -0.52 4.18 11.00
CA GLN A 5 0.57 4.84 10.30
C GLN A 5 1.88 4.64 11.03
N VAL A 6 2.96 4.57 10.26
CA VAL A 6 4.31 4.49 10.80
C VAL A 6 4.72 5.83 11.41
N ASP A 7 5.42 5.80 12.53
CA ASP A 7 6.03 6.99 13.12
C ASP A 7 7.38 7.31 12.47
N GLU A 8 7.99 8.43 12.90
CA GLU A 8 9.28 8.89 12.37
C GLU A 8 10.44 7.91 12.60
N ASN A 9 10.28 6.96 13.53
CA ASN A 9 11.28 5.96 13.87
C ASN A 9 11.02 4.59 13.23
N GLY A 10 10.00 4.49 12.37
CA GLY A 10 9.65 3.26 11.68
C GLY A 10 8.82 2.29 12.50
N PHE A 11 8.09 2.77 13.50
CA PHE A 11 7.23 1.92 14.33
C PHE A 11 5.75 2.15 14.03
N TYR A 12 5.01 1.04 14.05
CA TYR A 12 3.55 1.00 14.06
C TYR A 12 3.10 0.63 15.48
N GLY A 13 3.04 1.62 16.38
CA GLY A 13 2.82 1.37 17.81
C GLY A 13 4.03 0.65 18.41
N GLU A 14 3.83 -0.56 18.94
CA GLU A 14 4.89 -1.40 19.51
C GLU A 14 5.63 -2.26 18.46
N PHE A 15 5.18 -2.25 17.21
CA PHE A 15 5.74 -3.08 16.14
C PHE A 15 6.58 -2.26 15.15
N GLY A 16 7.61 -2.87 14.61
CA GLY A 16 8.43 -2.25 13.58
C GLY A 16 9.84 -1.94 14.04
N GLY A 17 10.43 -0.88 13.47
CA GLY A 17 11.82 -0.50 13.68
C GLY A 17 12.78 -1.16 12.71
N ALA A 18 14.07 -0.87 12.86
CA ALA A 18 15.13 -1.38 11.98
C ALA A 18 16.14 -2.20 12.80
N TYR A 19 15.94 -3.50 12.87
CA TYR A 19 16.83 -4.45 13.55
C TYR A 19 17.78 -5.09 12.53
N VAL A 20 18.71 -4.28 12.03
CA VAL A 20 19.67 -4.67 10.99
C VAL A 20 21.09 -4.72 11.54
N PRO A 21 22.02 -5.43 10.88
CA PRO A 21 23.45 -5.38 11.25
C PRO A 21 23.98 -3.94 11.27
N GLU A 22 24.90 -3.66 12.17
CA GLU A 22 25.45 -2.31 12.38
C GLU A 22 26.00 -1.67 11.10
N ILE A 23 26.58 -2.45 10.20
CA ILE A 23 27.13 -1.98 8.93
C ILE A 23 26.04 -1.34 8.02
N LEU A 24 24.77 -1.69 8.23
CA LEU A 24 23.64 -1.16 7.47
C LEU A 24 22.97 0.05 8.11
N TYR A 25 23.31 0.42 9.32
CA TYR A 25 22.65 1.50 10.06
C TYR A 25 22.66 2.83 9.31
N LYS A 26 23.81 3.21 8.79
CA LYS A 26 23.92 4.47 8.03
C LYS A 26 23.01 4.47 6.81
N CYS A 27 23.02 3.40 6.04
CA CYS A 27 22.19 3.27 4.84
C CYS A 27 20.69 3.35 5.16
N VAL A 28 20.26 2.65 6.18
CA VAL A 28 18.85 2.66 6.62
C VAL A 28 18.43 4.03 7.14
N HIS A 29 19.31 4.67 7.92
CA HIS A 29 19.05 6.01 8.44
C HIS A 29 18.98 7.05 7.33
N ASP A 30 19.91 7.03 6.40
CA ASP A 30 19.91 7.94 5.24
C ASP A 30 18.63 7.75 4.40
N LEU A 31 18.20 6.51 4.21
CA LEU A 31 16.93 6.20 3.52
C LEU A 31 15.72 6.77 4.29
N GLN A 32 15.68 6.57 5.59
CA GLN A 32 14.58 7.06 6.44
C GLN A 32 14.46 8.58 6.35
N GLU A 33 15.56 9.30 6.39
CA GLU A 33 15.57 10.77 6.27
C GLU A 33 15.17 11.24 4.86
N ALA A 34 15.57 10.51 3.83
CA ALA A 34 15.35 10.93 2.45
C ALA A 34 13.94 10.61 1.94
N TYR A 35 13.38 9.44 2.23
CA TYR A 35 12.15 9.01 1.59
C TYR A 35 10.89 9.74 2.08
N LEU A 36 10.81 10.05 3.38
CA LEU A 36 9.62 10.69 3.95
C LEU A 36 9.27 12.03 3.28
N PRO A 37 10.22 12.97 3.13
CA PRO A 37 9.95 14.21 2.43
C PRO A 37 9.54 14.00 0.97
N ILE A 38 10.08 12.98 0.31
CA ILE A 38 9.77 12.68 -1.09
C ILE A 38 8.33 12.18 -1.23
N ILE A 39 7.93 11.16 -0.45
CA ILE A 39 6.57 10.59 -0.56
C ILE A 39 5.48 11.56 -0.10
N GLU A 40 5.83 12.55 0.74
CA GLU A 40 4.90 13.60 1.17
C GLU A 40 4.84 14.77 0.18
N SER A 41 5.76 14.85 -0.78
CA SER A 41 5.78 15.93 -1.76
C SER A 41 4.57 15.89 -2.69
N ALA A 42 4.14 17.07 -3.13
CA ALA A 42 3.02 17.21 -4.05
C ALA A 42 3.33 16.56 -5.41
N GLU A 43 4.55 16.69 -5.88
CA GLU A 43 5.00 16.12 -7.15
C GLU A 43 4.92 14.60 -7.15
N PHE A 44 5.44 13.96 -6.10
CA PHE A 44 5.36 12.50 -5.94
C PHE A 44 3.91 12.03 -5.87
N LYS A 45 3.08 12.67 -5.07
CA LYS A 45 1.67 12.30 -4.91
C LYS A 45 0.91 12.42 -6.22
N GLN A 46 1.16 13.48 -6.99
CA GLN A 46 0.51 13.69 -8.29
C GLN A 46 0.87 12.57 -9.27
N GLU A 47 2.15 12.29 -9.44
CA GLU A 47 2.63 11.24 -10.35
C GLU A 47 2.12 9.85 -9.91
N TYR A 48 2.22 9.56 -8.62
CA TYR A 48 1.76 8.30 -8.06
C TYR A 48 0.26 8.07 -8.28
N HIS A 49 -0.57 9.07 -8.00
CA HIS A 49 -2.01 8.95 -8.21
C HIS A 49 -2.37 8.84 -9.69
N GLN A 50 -1.67 9.53 -10.56
CA GLN A 50 -1.87 9.40 -12.00
C GLN A 50 -1.54 8.00 -12.50
N LEU A 51 -0.43 7.41 -12.04
CA LEU A 51 -0.05 6.04 -12.37
C LEU A 51 -1.06 5.02 -11.84
N LEU A 52 -1.55 5.19 -10.62
CA LEU A 52 -2.57 4.32 -10.06
C LEU A 52 -3.84 4.33 -10.92
N LYS A 53 -4.27 5.50 -11.36
CA LYS A 53 -5.48 5.67 -12.16
C LYS A 53 -5.32 5.17 -13.60
N ASP A 54 -4.27 5.61 -14.28
CA ASP A 54 -4.17 5.46 -15.74
C ASP A 54 -3.36 4.22 -16.15
N TYR A 55 -2.46 3.73 -15.30
CA TYR A 55 -1.63 2.56 -15.60
C TYR A 55 -2.07 1.31 -14.85
N VAL A 56 -2.28 1.42 -13.54
CA VAL A 56 -2.66 0.27 -12.70
C VAL A 56 -4.15 -0.06 -12.83
N GLY A 57 -5.00 0.95 -12.99
CA GLY A 57 -6.45 0.78 -13.04
C GLY A 57 -7.12 0.83 -11.67
N ARG A 58 -6.58 1.66 -10.77
CA ARG A 58 -7.13 1.84 -9.42
C ARG A 58 -8.12 3.02 -9.38
N PRO A 59 -9.13 2.97 -8.52
CA PRO A 59 -9.48 1.84 -7.63
C PRO A 59 -10.04 0.64 -8.40
N SER A 60 -9.66 -0.56 -7.96
CA SER A 60 -10.23 -1.79 -8.52
C SER A 60 -11.70 -1.96 -8.09
N PRO A 61 -12.54 -2.64 -8.91
CA PRO A 61 -13.95 -2.81 -8.57
C PRO A 61 -14.18 -3.62 -7.31
N LEU A 62 -15.25 -3.27 -6.60
CA LEU A 62 -15.83 -4.08 -5.54
C LEU A 62 -17.07 -4.78 -6.13
N TYR A 63 -16.92 -6.06 -6.42
CA TYR A 63 -17.93 -6.85 -7.12
C TYR A 63 -18.80 -7.65 -6.13
N TYR A 64 -20.13 -7.50 -6.24
CA TYR A 64 -21.06 -8.32 -5.47
C TYR A 64 -21.21 -9.69 -6.11
N ALA A 65 -20.72 -10.73 -5.42
CA ALA A 65 -20.79 -12.11 -5.87
C ALA A 65 -22.14 -12.74 -5.51
N SER A 66 -23.15 -12.50 -6.33
CA SER A 66 -24.55 -12.89 -6.02
C SER A 66 -24.72 -14.40 -5.84
N ARG A 67 -24.15 -15.23 -6.71
CA ARG A 67 -24.25 -16.69 -6.62
C ARG A 67 -23.58 -17.24 -5.38
N MET A 68 -22.38 -16.73 -5.03
CA MET A 68 -21.69 -17.14 -3.81
C MET A 68 -22.45 -16.67 -2.57
N SER A 69 -23.01 -15.47 -2.61
CA SER A 69 -23.81 -14.92 -1.51
C SER A 69 -25.03 -15.78 -1.24
N GLU A 70 -25.74 -16.18 -2.27
CA GLU A 70 -26.88 -17.07 -2.17
C GLU A 70 -26.48 -18.46 -1.62
N LYS A 71 -25.41 -19.05 -2.16
CA LYS A 71 -24.91 -20.36 -1.74
C LYS A 71 -24.54 -20.42 -0.27
N TYR A 72 -23.88 -19.38 0.24
CA TYR A 72 -23.33 -19.36 1.61
C TYR A 72 -24.21 -18.58 2.60
N GLY A 73 -25.32 -17.99 2.16
CA GLY A 73 -26.25 -17.28 3.04
C GLY A 73 -25.71 -16.00 3.64
N CYS A 74 -24.77 -15.34 2.99
CA CYS A 74 -24.20 -14.07 3.44
C CYS A 74 -23.87 -13.18 2.24
N ARG A 75 -23.69 -11.88 2.48
CA ARG A 75 -23.32 -10.94 1.41
C ARG A 75 -21.81 -11.01 1.18
N MET A 76 -21.41 -11.55 0.03
CA MET A 76 -20.00 -11.71 -0.35
C MET A 76 -19.63 -10.71 -1.43
N TYR A 77 -18.58 -9.95 -1.18
CA TYR A 77 -18.00 -8.99 -2.12
C TYR A 77 -16.58 -9.37 -2.45
N LEU A 78 -16.21 -9.25 -3.71
CA LEU A 78 -14.85 -9.49 -4.18
C LEU A 78 -14.19 -8.16 -4.52
N LYS A 79 -13.08 -7.86 -3.85
CA LYS A 79 -12.20 -6.76 -4.25
C LYS A 79 -11.35 -7.25 -5.41
N ARG A 80 -11.68 -6.79 -6.62
CA ARG A 80 -11.19 -7.34 -7.88
C ARG A 80 -9.77 -6.84 -8.22
N GLU A 81 -8.77 -7.19 -7.41
CA GLU A 81 -7.36 -6.87 -7.69
C GLU A 81 -6.77 -7.65 -8.87
N ASP A 82 -7.45 -8.69 -9.33
CA ASP A 82 -7.13 -9.41 -10.55
C ASP A 82 -7.34 -8.56 -11.83
N LEU A 83 -8.11 -7.48 -11.73
CA LEU A 83 -8.37 -6.54 -12.83
C LEU A 83 -7.32 -5.43 -12.93
N ASN A 84 -6.36 -5.36 -12.04
CA ASN A 84 -5.21 -4.48 -12.16
C ASN A 84 -4.38 -4.85 -13.40
N HIS A 85 -3.57 -3.91 -13.90
CA HIS A 85 -2.82 -4.07 -15.15
C HIS A 85 -2.02 -5.38 -15.26
N THR A 86 -1.41 -5.83 -14.19
CA THR A 86 -0.64 -7.10 -14.18
C THR A 86 -1.47 -8.33 -13.83
N GLY A 87 -2.78 -8.19 -13.70
CA GLY A 87 -3.68 -9.28 -13.31
C GLY A 87 -3.60 -9.73 -11.86
N ALA A 88 -2.92 -8.96 -11.01
CA ALA A 88 -2.72 -9.29 -9.60
C ALA A 88 -2.50 -8.03 -8.76
N HIS A 89 -2.56 -8.20 -7.43
CA HIS A 89 -2.35 -7.11 -6.47
C HIS A 89 -0.90 -6.61 -6.37
N LYS A 90 0.06 -7.38 -6.84
CA LYS A 90 1.50 -7.09 -6.66
C LYS A 90 1.99 -5.82 -7.33
N ILE A 91 1.28 -5.31 -8.33
CA ILE A 91 1.61 -4.02 -8.95
C ILE A 91 1.50 -2.86 -7.95
N ASN A 92 0.82 -3.04 -6.83
CA ASN A 92 0.69 -2.02 -5.80
C ASN A 92 1.99 -1.80 -4.99
N ASN A 93 2.93 -2.72 -5.08
CA ASN A 93 4.18 -2.65 -4.28
C ASN A 93 5.28 -1.84 -4.99
#